data_6b2a2121672084ed72f58536e9177c75
#
_entry.id   6b2a2121672084ed72f58536e9177c75
#
_cell.length_a   1.000
_cell.length_b   1.000
_cell.length_c   1.000
_cell.angle_alpha   90.00
_cell.angle_beta   90.00
_cell.angle_gamma   90.00
#
_symmetry.space_group_name_H-M   'P 1'
#
loop_
_entity.id
_entity.type
_entity.pdbx_description
1 polymer ?
#
loop_
_entity_poly.entity_id
_entity_poly.type
_entity_poly.pdbx_seq_one_letter_code
_entity_poly.pdbx_strand_id
1 'polypeptide(L)'
;WTFIQVGWRWQYVGIKQIVLDGVTFYFVDNGDYFTNRDEVYGYYDDGERFAYFQLAILEVIERLDFVPNVLHANDYHTALLPFLINEKYHWRQDFSAIKTVLTIHNIEFQGQYDKGILPDLFGMGTERYEDGTVRMAGCFNWLKAGILYSDQVTTVSPTYAQEIQTTAFGKGLDGILRMVSGKLSGLINGIDTTLYDPMTDEHLVAHFNAADLTGKAVNKASLQKRVGLPVDADIPLIGIVSRLTYQKGFNLVVDEMENLLQKNIQIVLLGTGDPKFESDFVYFSQLYPEKIRSEEHTSE
;
A
#
# COMPACT_ATOMS: atom_id res chain seq x y z
N TRP A 1 6.56 -21.74 16.68
CA TRP A 1 5.19 -21.86 16.19
C TRP A 1 4.19 -21.98 17.35
N THR A 2 2.96 -21.66 17.10
CA THR A 2 1.85 -21.75 18.04
C THR A 2 0.53 -21.93 17.29
N PHE A 3 -0.56 -22.05 18.04
CA PHE A 3 -1.92 -21.92 17.53
C PHE A 3 -2.61 -20.75 18.21
N ILE A 4 -3.41 -20.04 17.46
CA ILE A 4 -4.24 -18.93 17.95
C ILE A 4 -5.71 -19.18 17.65
N GLN A 5 -6.57 -18.58 18.44
CA GLN A 5 -8.00 -18.56 18.17
C GLN A 5 -8.37 -17.44 17.22
N VAL A 6 -9.05 -17.80 16.11
CA VAL A 6 -9.73 -16.88 15.22
C VAL A 6 -11.23 -17.20 15.32
N GLY A 7 -11.90 -16.52 16.24
CA GLY A 7 -13.24 -16.90 16.66
C GLY A 7 -13.29 -18.32 17.26
N TRP A 8 -14.00 -19.23 16.61
CA TRP A 8 -14.09 -20.63 17.00
C TRP A 8 -13.01 -21.53 16.38
N ARG A 9 -12.23 -21.00 15.41
CA ARG A 9 -11.19 -21.73 14.68
C ARG A 9 -9.88 -21.68 15.44
N TRP A 10 -9.14 -22.81 15.42
CA TRP A 10 -7.74 -22.84 15.84
C TRP A 10 -6.84 -22.80 14.61
N GLN A 11 -6.04 -21.74 14.49
CA GLN A 11 -5.17 -21.52 13.35
C GLN A 11 -3.70 -21.61 13.73
N TYR A 12 -2.92 -22.30 12.91
CA TYR A 12 -1.48 -22.39 13.05
C TYR A 12 -0.82 -21.03 12.80
N VAL A 13 0.17 -20.69 13.61
CA VAL A 13 1.05 -19.53 13.44
C VAL A 13 2.50 -20.00 13.49
N GLY A 14 3.16 -20.01 12.34
CA GLY A 14 4.61 -20.08 12.25
C GLY A 14 5.23 -18.70 12.47
N ILE A 15 6.36 -18.66 13.15
CA ILE A 15 7.11 -17.42 13.35
C ILE A 15 8.50 -17.65 12.79
N LYS A 16 8.86 -16.92 11.73
CA LYS A 16 10.20 -16.92 11.16
C LYS A 16 10.86 -15.59 11.48
N GLN A 17 12.16 -15.59 11.66
CA GLN A 17 12.92 -14.40 12.01
C GLN A 17 14.17 -14.31 11.14
N ILE A 18 14.49 -13.07 10.72
CA ILE A 18 15.77 -12.71 10.13
C ILE A 18 16.21 -11.35 10.68
N VAL A 19 17.50 -11.14 10.81
CA VAL A 19 18.07 -9.82 11.11
C VAL A 19 18.79 -9.30 9.86
N LEU A 20 18.38 -8.14 9.40
CA LEU A 20 18.97 -7.47 8.24
C LEU A 20 19.22 -6.01 8.62
N ASP A 21 20.45 -5.55 8.43
CA ASP A 21 20.91 -4.18 8.74
C ASP A 21 20.55 -3.70 10.17
N GLY A 22 20.65 -4.62 11.15
CA GLY A 22 20.33 -4.33 12.55
C GLY A 22 18.83 -4.29 12.88
N VAL A 23 17.96 -4.53 11.91
CA VAL A 23 16.51 -4.63 12.09
C VAL A 23 16.10 -6.09 12.15
N THR A 24 15.32 -6.46 13.17
CA THR A 24 14.74 -7.80 13.29
C THR A 24 13.39 -7.84 12.58
N PHE A 25 13.29 -8.69 11.56
CA PHE A 25 12.06 -8.98 10.84
C PHE A 25 11.44 -10.26 11.37
N TYR A 26 10.17 -10.18 11.74
CA TYR A 26 9.35 -11.33 12.10
C TYR A 26 8.30 -11.56 11.03
N PHE A 27 8.22 -12.79 10.56
CA PHE A 27 7.24 -13.21 9.55
C PHE A 27 6.23 -14.15 10.20
N VAL A 28 4.96 -13.83 10.03
CA VAL A 28 3.85 -14.71 10.38
C VAL A 28 3.64 -15.67 9.21
N ASP A 29 3.97 -16.93 9.41
CA ASP A 29 3.91 -17.99 8.39
C ASP A 29 2.64 -18.83 8.56
N ASN A 30 1.80 -18.83 7.54
CA ASN A 30 0.62 -19.67 7.43
C ASN A 30 0.33 -19.97 5.96
N GLY A 31 0.41 -21.25 5.58
CA GLY A 31 0.24 -21.68 4.19
C GLY A 31 -1.16 -21.39 3.64
N ASP A 32 -2.20 -21.58 4.45
CA ASP A 32 -3.58 -21.45 4.00
C ASP A 32 -3.98 -19.98 3.75
N TYR A 33 -3.43 -19.05 4.55
CA TYR A 33 -3.77 -17.63 4.45
C TYR A 33 -2.83 -16.83 3.55
N PHE A 34 -1.54 -17.23 3.44
CA PHE A 34 -0.55 -16.39 2.75
C PHE A 34 0.31 -17.14 1.74
N THR A 35 1.04 -18.18 2.13
CA THR A 35 2.11 -18.78 1.32
C THR A 35 1.59 -19.43 0.02
N ASN A 36 0.36 -19.97 0.05
CA ASN A 36 -0.26 -20.65 -1.09
C ASN A 36 -1.22 -19.72 -1.86
N ARG A 37 -0.91 -18.42 -1.93
CA ARG A 37 -1.71 -17.39 -2.61
C ARG A 37 -0.86 -16.66 -3.62
N ASP A 38 -1.38 -16.45 -4.80
CA ASP A 38 -0.69 -15.75 -5.89
C ASP A 38 -0.64 -14.24 -5.65
N GLU A 39 -1.68 -13.70 -4.97
CA GLU A 39 -1.83 -12.26 -4.71
C GLU A 39 -1.80 -11.95 -3.20
N VAL A 40 -1.36 -10.75 -2.86
CA VAL A 40 -1.31 -10.29 -1.46
C VAL A 40 -2.70 -10.02 -0.91
N TYR A 41 -3.63 -9.52 -1.73
CA TYR A 41 -5.01 -9.17 -1.37
C TYR A 41 -5.93 -9.30 -2.60
N GLY A 42 -7.24 -9.13 -2.39
CA GLY A 42 -8.25 -9.25 -3.44
C GLY A 42 -9.03 -10.57 -3.39
N TYR A 43 -8.83 -11.37 -2.34
CA TYR A 43 -9.58 -12.59 -2.13
C TYR A 43 -10.85 -12.34 -1.31
N TYR A 44 -11.86 -13.18 -1.53
CA TYR A 44 -13.13 -13.09 -0.80
C TYR A 44 -12.96 -13.26 0.72
N ASP A 45 -11.92 -13.95 1.15
CA ASP A 45 -11.58 -14.24 2.54
C ASP A 45 -10.56 -13.27 3.15
N ASP A 46 -10.27 -12.15 2.50
CA ASP A 46 -9.34 -11.14 3.01
C ASP A 46 -9.70 -10.65 4.43
N GLY A 47 -10.98 -10.58 4.75
CA GLY A 47 -11.44 -10.27 6.10
C GLY A 47 -10.93 -11.27 7.15
N GLU A 48 -11.00 -12.57 6.88
CA GLU A 48 -10.49 -13.61 7.76
C GLU A 48 -8.95 -13.62 7.78
N ARG A 49 -8.30 -13.49 6.64
CA ARG A 49 -6.84 -13.45 6.51
C ARG A 49 -6.22 -12.34 7.33
N PHE A 50 -6.73 -11.13 7.20
CA PHE A 50 -6.18 -9.98 7.93
C PHE A 50 -6.69 -9.87 9.37
N ALA A 51 -7.82 -10.47 9.72
CA ALA A 51 -8.19 -10.70 11.12
C ALA A 51 -7.20 -11.66 11.80
N TYR A 52 -6.92 -12.80 11.15
CA TYR A 52 -5.90 -13.74 11.61
C TYR A 52 -4.54 -13.04 11.79
N PHE A 53 -4.10 -12.27 10.79
CA PHE A 53 -2.80 -11.58 10.85
C PHE A 53 -2.68 -10.65 12.07
N GLN A 54 -3.70 -9.84 12.32
CA GLN A 54 -3.72 -8.92 13.45
C GLN A 54 -3.77 -9.64 14.82
N LEU A 55 -4.57 -10.70 14.91
CA LEU A 55 -4.61 -11.53 16.11
C LEU A 55 -3.26 -12.22 16.34
N ALA A 56 -2.65 -12.76 15.27
CA ALA A 56 -1.34 -13.41 15.34
C ALA A 56 -0.25 -12.44 15.84
N ILE A 57 -0.22 -11.21 15.38
CA ILE A 57 0.74 -10.19 15.84
C ILE A 57 0.66 -10.02 17.37
N LEU A 58 -0.55 -9.85 17.92
CA LEU A 58 -0.73 -9.61 19.36
C LEU A 58 -0.41 -10.84 20.20
N GLU A 59 -0.76 -12.03 19.73
CA GLU A 59 -0.45 -13.29 20.41
C GLU A 59 1.05 -13.65 20.32
N VAL A 60 1.71 -13.26 19.22
CA VAL A 60 3.14 -13.52 19.00
C VAL A 60 4.02 -12.62 19.85
N ILE A 61 3.64 -11.34 20.08
CA ILE A 61 4.38 -10.40 20.95
C ILE A 61 4.71 -11.05 22.30
N GLU A 62 3.75 -11.75 22.91
CA GLU A 62 3.95 -12.43 24.18
C GLU A 62 5.03 -13.52 24.13
N ARG A 63 5.17 -14.16 22.97
CA ARG A 63 6.09 -15.32 22.79
C ARG A 63 7.49 -14.90 22.35
N LEU A 64 7.65 -13.65 21.91
CA LEU A 64 8.94 -13.14 21.45
C LEU A 64 9.82 -12.61 22.59
N ASP A 65 9.36 -12.66 23.85
CA ASP A 65 10.01 -12.00 24.99
C ASP A 65 10.34 -10.52 24.68
N PHE A 66 9.47 -9.90 23.91
CA PHE A 66 9.61 -8.53 23.43
C PHE A 66 8.27 -7.84 23.38
N VAL A 67 8.04 -6.89 24.29
CA VAL A 67 6.89 -6.00 24.28
C VAL A 67 7.33 -4.64 23.72
N PRO A 68 6.81 -4.20 22.58
CA PRO A 68 7.25 -2.95 21.97
C PRO A 68 6.77 -1.75 22.77
N ASN A 69 7.57 -0.68 22.81
CA ASN A 69 7.12 0.62 23.33
C ASN A 69 6.11 1.29 22.37
N VAL A 70 6.29 1.08 21.06
CA VAL A 70 5.42 1.61 20.02
C VAL A 70 5.02 0.48 19.08
N LEU A 71 3.72 0.35 18.82
CA LEU A 71 3.16 -0.52 17.81
C LEU A 71 2.68 0.36 16.64
N HIS A 72 3.31 0.19 15.48
CA HIS A 72 3.02 0.98 14.30
C HIS A 72 2.22 0.15 13.28
N ALA A 73 0.95 0.45 13.16
CA ALA A 73 0.03 -0.15 12.20
C ALA A 73 0.05 0.60 10.85
N ASN A 74 -0.12 -0.12 9.76
CA ASN A 74 -0.14 0.43 8.41
C ASN A 74 -1.38 -0.03 7.66
N ASP A 75 -2.20 0.90 7.20
CA ASP A 75 -3.45 0.69 6.47
C ASP A 75 -4.45 -0.23 7.20
N TYR A 76 -5.59 -0.54 6.55
CA TYR A 76 -6.66 -1.33 7.15
C TYR A 76 -6.23 -2.74 7.56
N HIS A 77 -5.22 -3.30 6.89
CA HIS A 77 -4.73 -4.65 7.16
C HIS A 77 -4.22 -4.85 8.58
N THR A 78 -3.80 -3.75 9.23
CA THR A 78 -3.32 -3.75 10.61
C THR A 78 -4.01 -2.70 11.51
N ALA A 79 -4.99 -1.98 10.97
CA ALA A 79 -5.65 -0.88 11.67
C ALA A 79 -6.42 -1.30 12.94
N LEU A 80 -6.82 -2.56 13.05
CA LEU A 80 -7.51 -3.05 14.25
C LEU A 80 -6.58 -3.30 15.43
N LEU A 81 -5.26 -3.31 15.26
CA LEU A 81 -4.34 -3.56 16.38
C LEU A 81 -4.58 -2.64 17.57
N PRO A 82 -4.70 -1.29 17.42
CA PRO A 82 -5.05 -0.40 18.52
C PRO A 82 -6.42 -0.70 19.13
N PHE A 83 -7.41 -1.00 18.32
CA PHE A 83 -8.75 -1.37 18.76
C PHE A 83 -8.73 -2.68 19.57
N LEU A 84 -8.04 -3.69 19.09
CA LEU A 84 -7.93 -4.99 19.78
C LEU A 84 -7.19 -4.88 21.12
N ILE A 85 -6.12 -4.09 21.20
CA ILE A 85 -5.43 -3.82 22.47
C ILE A 85 -6.40 -3.25 23.50
N ASN A 86 -7.23 -2.28 23.11
CA ASN A 86 -8.13 -1.59 24.02
C ASN A 86 -9.40 -2.38 24.36
N GLU A 87 -9.99 -3.10 23.41
CA GLU A 87 -11.30 -3.73 23.60
C GLU A 87 -11.22 -5.24 23.89
N LYS A 88 -10.27 -5.95 23.28
CA LYS A 88 -10.13 -7.41 23.46
C LYS A 88 -9.07 -7.76 24.50
N TYR A 89 -7.93 -7.05 24.50
CA TYR A 89 -6.76 -7.36 25.33
C TYR A 89 -6.52 -6.36 26.45
N HIS A 90 -7.52 -5.53 26.82
CA HIS A 90 -7.45 -4.53 27.87
C HIS A 90 -7.04 -5.07 29.25
N TRP A 91 -7.24 -6.35 29.49
CA TRP A 91 -6.86 -7.05 30.72
C TRP A 91 -5.35 -7.34 30.80
N ARG A 92 -4.64 -7.23 29.69
CA ARG A 92 -3.18 -7.48 29.61
C ARG A 92 -2.42 -6.23 30.04
N GLN A 93 -1.76 -6.31 31.19
CA GLN A 93 -1.01 -5.19 31.77
C GLN A 93 0.23 -4.83 30.92
N ASP A 94 0.88 -5.79 30.28
CA ASP A 94 2.01 -5.58 29.38
C ASP A 94 1.65 -4.74 28.14
N PHE A 95 0.42 -4.83 27.68
CA PHE A 95 -0.05 -4.04 26.53
C PHE A 95 -0.45 -2.60 26.91
N SER A 96 -0.73 -2.33 28.17
CA SER A 96 -1.20 -1.01 28.61
C SER A 96 -0.18 0.12 28.39
N ALA A 97 1.12 -0.21 28.33
CA ALA A 97 2.21 0.73 28.10
C ALA A 97 2.51 0.97 26.59
N ILE A 98 1.98 0.13 25.70
CA ILE A 98 2.22 0.25 24.27
C ILE A 98 1.54 1.51 23.73
N LYS A 99 2.32 2.37 23.07
CA LYS A 99 1.79 3.48 22.27
C LYS A 99 1.53 3.04 20.87
N THR A 100 0.46 3.53 20.26
CA THR A 100 0.02 3.09 18.95
C THR A 100 0.06 4.21 17.93
N VAL A 101 0.60 3.89 16.74
CA VAL A 101 0.62 4.76 15.58
C VAL A 101 -0.08 4.05 14.43
N LEU A 102 -0.96 4.73 13.72
CA LEU A 102 -1.56 4.23 12.48
C LEU A 102 -1.13 5.13 11.33
N THR A 103 -0.50 4.56 10.31
CA THR A 103 -0.25 5.26 9.04
C THR A 103 -1.28 4.87 7.99
N ILE A 104 -1.92 5.88 7.40
CA ILE A 104 -2.83 5.75 6.26
C ILE A 104 -2.05 6.07 5.00
N HIS A 105 -1.72 5.04 4.20
CA HIS A 105 -1.07 5.23 2.90
C HIS A 105 -2.09 5.55 1.81
N ASN A 106 -3.28 4.93 1.90
CA ASN A 106 -4.36 5.15 0.96
C ASN A 106 -5.73 4.99 1.64
N ILE A 107 -6.43 6.10 1.82
CA ILE A 107 -7.76 6.14 2.48
C ILE A 107 -8.88 5.45 1.68
N GLU A 108 -8.64 5.11 0.43
CA GLU A 108 -9.58 4.36 -0.41
C GLU A 108 -9.86 2.96 0.17
N PHE A 109 -8.83 2.34 0.77
CA PHE A 109 -8.91 0.98 1.30
C PHE A 109 -9.17 1.01 2.81
N GLN A 110 -10.40 0.70 3.20
CA GLN A 110 -10.86 0.91 4.58
C GLN A 110 -11.10 -0.38 5.37
N GLY A 111 -11.17 -1.54 4.71
CA GLY A 111 -11.54 -2.80 5.36
C GLY A 111 -12.96 -2.72 5.91
N GLN A 112 -13.96 -2.77 5.03
CA GLN A 112 -15.38 -2.67 5.38
C GLN A 112 -16.02 -4.05 5.31
N TYR A 113 -16.45 -4.56 6.45
CA TYR A 113 -17.01 -5.90 6.58
C TYR A 113 -18.33 -5.88 7.33
N ASP A 114 -19.09 -6.97 7.23
CA ASP A 114 -20.30 -7.16 8.03
C ASP A 114 -19.98 -7.22 9.52
N LYS A 115 -20.88 -6.74 10.37
CA LYS A 115 -20.69 -6.75 11.84
C LYS A 115 -20.51 -8.15 12.43
N GLY A 116 -21.03 -9.18 11.76
CA GLY A 116 -20.89 -10.57 12.18
C GLY A 116 -19.44 -11.04 12.26
N ILE A 117 -18.51 -10.34 11.61
CA ILE A 117 -17.06 -10.63 11.70
C ILE A 117 -16.52 -10.42 13.13
N LEU A 118 -17.13 -9.52 13.93
CA LEU A 118 -16.72 -9.29 15.32
C LEU A 118 -16.86 -10.55 16.18
N PRO A 119 -18.03 -11.20 16.30
CA PRO A 119 -18.12 -12.45 17.04
C PRO A 119 -17.48 -13.64 16.30
N ASP A 120 -17.55 -13.72 14.96
CA ASP A 120 -17.08 -14.87 14.20
C ASP A 120 -15.55 -14.99 14.17
N LEU A 121 -14.82 -13.88 14.01
CA LEU A 121 -13.36 -13.92 13.88
C LEU A 121 -12.63 -13.43 15.15
N PHE A 122 -13.16 -12.43 15.81
CA PHE A 122 -12.50 -11.84 16.98
C PHE A 122 -13.04 -12.36 18.32
N GLY A 123 -14.16 -13.09 18.33
CA GLY A 123 -14.82 -13.54 19.55
C GLY A 123 -15.26 -12.38 20.44
N MET A 124 -15.64 -11.24 19.84
CA MET A 124 -16.05 -10.00 20.51
C MET A 124 -17.55 -9.76 20.33
N GLY A 125 -18.14 -9.02 21.25
CA GLY A 125 -19.50 -8.49 21.09
C GLY A 125 -19.59 -7.40 20.01
N THR A 126 -20.81 -6.97 19.71
CA THR A 126 -21.09 -5.95 18.68
C THR A 126 -21.33 -4.56 19.25
N GLU A 127 -21.06 -4.33 20.54
CA GLU A 127 -21.40 -3.11 21.26
C GLU A 127 -20.81 -1.86 20.59
N ARG A 128 -19.53 -1.92 20.17
CA ARG A 128 -18.85 -0.81 19.50
C ARG A 128 -19.35 -0.56 18.08
N TYR A 129 -19.97 -1.56 17.47
CA TYR A 129 -20.67 -1.37 16.22
C TYR A 129 -22.04 -0.73 16.46
N GLU A 130 -22.79 -1.23 17.44
CA GLU A 130 -24.15 -0.74 17.72
C GLU A 130 -24.16 0.71 18.22
N ASP A 131 -23.19 1.12 19.04
CA ASP A 131 -23.03 2.51 19.50
C ASP A 131 -22.52 3.46 18.40
N GLY A 132 -22.13 2.92 17.24
CA GLY A 132 -21.65 3.69 16.09
C GLY A 132 -20.17 3.99 16.08
N THR A 133 -19.42 3.62 17.13
CA THR A 133 -17.97 3.90 17.23
C THR A 133 -17.21 3.35 16.04
N VAL A 134 -17.44 2.10 15.66
CA VAL A 134 -16.73 1.45 14.54
C VAL A 134 -17.61 1.23 13.30
N ARG A 135 -18.89 1.63 13.36
CA ARG A 135 -19.81 1.51 12.23
C ARG A 135 -19.68 2.67 11.28
N MET A 136 -19.64 2.36 9.98
CA MET A 136 -19.68 3.34 8.89
C MET A 136 -20.37 2.75 7.68
N ALA A 137 -21.34 3.47 7.11
CA ALA A 137 -22.13 3.03 5.96
C ALA A 137 -22.74 1.61 6.11
N GLY A 138 -23.13 1.25 7.34
CA GLY A 138 -23.71 -0.08 7.63
C GLY A 138 -22.68 -1.20 7.80
N CYS A 139 -21.38 -0.92 7.68
CA CYS A 139 -20.31 -1.88 7.84
C CYS A 139 -19.50 -1.63 9.13
N PHE A 140 -18.82 -2.66 9.63
CA PHE A 140 -17.71 -2.53 10.54
C PHE A 140 -16.49 -2.05 9.73
N ASN A 141 -16.05 -0.82 9.97
CA ASN A 141 -14.96 -0.18 9.24
C ASN A 141 -13.67 -0.23 10.06
N TRP A 142 -12.70 -1.01 9.58
CA TRP A 142 -11.45 -1.25 10.30
C TRP A 142 -10.56 -0.01 10.38
N LEU A 143 -10.48 0.75 9.28
CA LEU A 143 -9.69 1.97 9.26
C LEU A 143 -10.26 3.01 10.24
N LYS A 144 -11.60 3.16 10.30
CA LYS A 144 -12.26 4.01 11.29
C LYS A 144 -11.91 3.60 12.72
N ALA A 145 -11.98 2.30 13.01
CA ALA A 145 -11.60 1.78 14.32
C ALA A 145 -10.14 2.14 14.65
N GLY A 146 -9.22 1.89 13.73
CA GLY A 146 -7.81 2.25 13.89
C GLY A 146 -7.58 3.74 14.13
N ILE A 147 -8.23 4.62 13.35
CA ILE A 147 -8.15 6.07 13.50
C ILE A 147 -8.58 6.51 14.91
N LEU A 148 -9.68 5.96 15.41
CA LEU A 148 -10.22 6.35 16.72
C LEU A 148 -9.35 5.87 17.88
N TYR A 149 -8.84 4.64 17.80
CA TYR A 149 -8.16 3.97 18.91
C TYR A 149 -6.63 4.19 18.94
N SER A 150 -6.00 4.64 17.86
CA SER A 150 -4.57 4.95 17.87
C SER A 150 -4.24 6.19 18.69
N ASP A 151 -3.07 6.21 19.34
CA ASP A 151 -2.54 7.42 20.01
C ASP A 151 -2.17 8.50 18.99
N GLN A 152 -1.60 8.10 17.82
CA GLN A 152 -1.26 9.00 16.73
C GLN A 152 -1.73 8.40 15.40
N VAL A 153 -2.13 9.27 14.48
CA VAL A 153 -2.49 8.92 13.10
C VAL A 153 -1.58 9.71 12.17
N THR A 154 -0.99 9.02 11.20
CA THR A 154 -0.15 9.66 10.20
C THR A 154 -0.63 9.32 8.80
N THR A 155 -0.25 10.15 7.84
CA THR A 155 -0.40 9.86 6.41
C THR A 155 0.83 10.34 5.64
N VAL A 156 0.91 10.04 4.35
CA VAL A 156 2.13 10.12 3.55
C VAL A 156 2.45 11.50 2.99
N SER A 157 1.72 12.53 3.38
CA SER A 157 2.01 13.93 2.96
C SER A 157 1.29 14.94 3.87
N PRO A 158 1.91 16.09 4.20
CA PRO A 158 1.23 17.17 4.90
C PRO A 158 0.00 17.71 4.15
N THR A 159 0.07 17.79 2.83
CA THR A 159 -1.06 18.17 1.99
C THR A 159 -2.16 17.11 2.04
N TYR A 160 -1.79 15.84 1.92
CA TYR A 160 -2.76 14.74 1.99
C TYR A 160 -3.45 14.67 3.35
N ALA A 161 -2.74 14.96 4.45
CA ALA A 161 -3.35 15.07 5.77
C ALA A 161 -4.46 16.13 5.84
N GLN A 162 -4.35 17.21 5.06
CA GLN A 162 -5.39 18.23 4.94
C GLN A 162 -6.51 17.79 3.99
N GLU A 163 -6.17 17.21 2.86
CA GLU A 163 -7.12 16.75 1.83
C GLU A 163 -8.09 15.70 2.36
N ILE A 164 -7.60 14.67 3.07
CA ILE A 164 -8.45 13.59 3.62
C ILE A 164 -9.43 14.06 4.71
N GLN A 165 -9.27 15.25 5.24
CA GLN A 165 -10.23 15.91 6.14
C GLN A 165 -11.37 16.61 5.39
N THR A 166 -11.37 16.61 4.06
CA THR A 166 -12.42 17.17 3.22
C THR A 166 -13.34 16.08 2.65
N THR A 167 -14.59 16.44 2.35
CA THR A 167 -15.55 15.50 1.77
C THR A 167 -15.14 14.99 0.39
N ALA A 168 -14.35 15.77 -0.35
CA ALA A 168 -13.87 15.42 -1.69
C ALA A 168 -12.86 14.24 -1.64
N PHE A 169 -12.00 14.19 -0.62
CA PHE A 169 -10.90 13.23 -0.55
C PHE A 169 -11.00 12.25 0.64
N GLY A 170 -11.81 12.54 1.65
CA GLY A 170 -11.89 11.76 2.89
C GLY A 170 -12.64 10.44 2.78
N LYS A 171 -13.26 10.13 1.63
CA LYS A 171 -13.98 8.87 1.38
C LYS A 171 -14.97 8.50 2.49
N GLY A 172 -15.64 9.53 3.06
CA GLY A 172 -16.58 9.42 4.15
C GLY A 172 -15.96 9.42 5.56
N LEU A 173 -14.64 9.32 5.69
CA LEU A 173 -13.91 9.41 6.97
C LEU A 173 -13.52 10.85 7.34
N ASP A 174 -13.79 11.83 6.49
CA ASP A 174 -13.43 13.24 6.68
C ASP A 174 -13.92 13.81 8.01
N GLY A 175 -15.14 13.48 8.42
CA GLY A 175 -15.68 13.91 9.72
C GLY A 175 -14.92 13.33 10.90
N ILE A 176 -14.53 12.06 10.83
CA ILE A 176 -13.72 11.37 11.84
C ILE A 176 -12.32 11.98 11.89
N LEU A 177 -11.70 12.19 10.73
CA LEU A 177 -10.36 12.76 10.65
C LEU A 177 -10.30 14.20 11.17
N ARG A 178 -11.32 15.02 10.90
CA ARG A 178 -11.42 16.35 11.52
C ARG A 178 -11.54 16.27 13.05
N MET A 179 -12.34 15.33 13.56
CA MET A 179 -12.51 15.13 15.00
C MET A 179 -11.18 14.78 15.67
N VAL A 180 -10.32 14.01 15.01
CA VAL A 180 -9.01 13.58 15.54
C VAL A 180 -7.84 14.40 14.99
N SER A 181 -8.08 15.56 14.42
CA SER A 181 -7.07 16.41 13.76
C SER A 181 -5.87 16.75 14.67
N GLY A 182 -6.06 16.80 15.99
CA GLY A 182 -4.99 17.05 16.96
C GLY A 182 -3.95 15.91 17.06
N LYS A 183 -4.26 14.71 16.56
CA LYS A 183 -3.33 13.58 16.49
C LYS A 183 -3.04 13.12 15.06
N LEU A 184 -3.51 13.85 14.03
CA LEU A 184 -3.26 13.58 12.62
C LEU A 184 -2.10 14.41 12.10
N SER A 185 -1.12 13.79 11.48
CA SER A 185 0.01 14.45 10.83
C SER A 185 0.37 13.82 9.48
N GLY A 186 0.97 14.59 8.60
CA GLY A 186 1.46 14.13 7.30
C GLY A 186 2.98 14.07 7.27
N LEU A 187 3.54 12.92 6.89
CA LEU A 187 4.97 12.68 6.77
C LEU A 187 5.28 12.20 5.35
N ILE A 188 6.19 12.88 4.67
CA ILE A 188 6.59 12.49 3.31
C ILE A 188 7.47 11.24 3.40
N ASN A 189 7.20 10.26 2.52
CA ASN A 189 8.06 9.08 2.39
C ASN A 189 9.48 9.47 2.01
N GLY A 190 10.46 8.79 2.60
CA GLY A 190 11.86 8.95 2.25
C GLY A 190 12.20 8.35 0.90
N ILE A 191 13.34 8.76 0.35
CA ILE A 191 13.97 8.16 -0.82
C ILE A 191 15.33 7.66 -0.40
N ASP A 192 15.68 6.44 -0.79
CA ASP A 192 17.04 5.93 -0.63
C ASP A 192 17.96 6.63 -1.65
N THR A 193 18.67 7.64 -1.17
CA THR A 193 19.57 8.44 -2.00
C THR A 193 20.89 7.74 -2.35
N THR A 194 21.16 6.58 -1.77
CA THR A 194 22.29 5.73 -2.14
C THR A 194 21.91 4.80 -3.29
N LEU A 195 20.74 4.18 -3.18
CA LEU A 195 20.22 3.29 -4.23
C LEU A 195 19.83 4.08 -5.50
N TYR A 196 19.17 5.23 -5.33
CA TYR A 196 18.69 6.07 -6.44
C TYR A 196 19.62 7.24 -6.74
N ASP A 197 20.94 6.99 -6.76
CA ASP A 197 21.95 7.99 -7.15
C ASP A 197 22.35 7.78 -8.61
N PRO A 198 22.00 8.70 -9.54
CA PRO A 198 22.37 8.56 -10.94
C PRO A 198 23.87 8.68 -11.22
N MET A 199 24.68 9.01 -10.21
CA MET A 199 26.13 8.99 -10.32
C MET A 199 26.75 7.61 -10.07
N THR A 200 26.04 6.72 -9.40
CA THR A 200 26.53 5.39 -8.99
C THR A 200 25.63 4.24 -9.45
N ASP A 201 24.48 4.54 -10.05
CA ASP A 201 23.53 3.53 -10.52
C ASP A 201 24.12 2.68 -11.65
N GLU A 202 24.38 1.42 -11.38
CA GLU A 202 24.95 0.44 -12.30
C GLU A 202 24.05 0.10 -13.50
N HIS A 203 22.74 0.40 -13.41
CA HIS A 203 21.79 0.17 -14.49
C HIS A 203 21.80 1.26 -15.55
N LEU A 204 22.43 2.40 -15.28
CA LEU A 204 22.55 3.49 -16.24
C LEU A 204 23.74 3.28 -17.17
N VAL A 205 23.54 3.47 -18.46
CA VAL A 205 24.60 3.41 -19.48
C VAL A 205 25.59 4.56 -19.33
N ALA A 206 25.09 5.73 -18.91
CA ALA A 206 25.90 6.90 -18.60
C ALA A 206 25.37 7.60 -17.34
N HIS A 207 26.30 7.93 -16.46
CA HIS A 207 25.98 8.65 -15.23
C HIS A 207 25.67 10.13 -15.51
N PHE A 208 24.91 10.75 -14.63
CA PHE A 208 24.60 12.17 -14.70
C PHE A 208 24.28 12.73 -13.30
N ASN A 209 24.29 14.06 -13.18
CA ASN A 209 23.86 14.75 -11.97
C ASN A 209 23.17 16.08 -12.33
N ALA A 210 22.76 16.85 -11.32
CA ALA A 210 22.05 18.11 -11.54
C ALA A 210 22.91 19.20 -12.25
N ALA A 211 24.24 19.12 -12.15
CA ALA A 211 25.16 20.07 -12.81
C ALA A 211 25.56 19.61 -14.22
N ASP A 212 25.52 18.32 -14.51
CA ASP A 212 25.84 17.73 -15.82
C ASP A 212 24.81 16.70 -16.22
N LEU A 213 23.96 17.06 -17.18
CA LEU A 213 22.88 16.23 -17.72
C LEU A 213 23.26 15.52 -19.03
N THR A 214 24.51 15.60 -19.50
CA THR A 214 24.93 15.00 -20.78
C THR A 214 24.69 13.50 -20.85
N GLY A 215 24.84 12.79 -19.74
CA GLY A 215 24.55 11.36 -19.62
C GLY A 215 23.09 11.01 -19.92
N LYS A 216 22.13 11.93 -19.70
CA LYS A 216 20.70 11.69 -20.02
C LYS A 216 20.44 11.47 -21.51
N ALA A 217 21.18 12.17 -22.38
CA ALA A 217 21.05 11.96 -23.83
C ALA A 217 21.51 10.56 -24.26
N VAL A 218 22.59 10.06 -23.64
CA VAL A 218 23.10 8.70 -23.88
C VAL A 218 22.09 7.64 -23.38
N ASN A 219 21.56 7.84 -22.18
CA ASN A 219 20.56 6.95 -21.61
C ASN A 219 19.25 6.94 -22.44
N LYS A 220 18.81 8.11 -22.93
CA LYS A 220 17.66 8.22 -23.84
C LYS A 220 17.86 7.40 -25.11
N ALA A 221 19.01 7.58 -25.80
CA ALA A 221 19.31 6.84 -27.02
C ALA A 221 19.40 5.32 -26.76
N SER A 222 19.98 4.93 -25.62
CA SER A 222 20.03 3.52 -25.20
C SER A 222 18.64 2.94 -24.95
N LEU A 223 17.76 3.67 -24.27
CA LEU A 223 16.37 3.24 -24.03
C LEU A 223 15.58 3.11 -25.33
N GLN A 224 15.65 4.13 -26.22
CA GLN A 224 15.01 4.06 -27.54
C GLN A 224 15.41 2.79 -28.30
N LYS A 225 16.72 2.51 -28.34
CA LYS A 225 17.25 1.33 -28.98
C LYS A 225 16.78 0.03 -28.32
N ARG A 226 16.81 -0.03 -26.99
CA ARG A 226 16.40 -1.24 -26.22
C ARG A 226 14.95 -1.62 -26.47
N VAL A 227 14.05 -0.64 -26.53
CA VAL A 227 12.61 -0.88 -26.75
C VAL A 227 12.21 -0.87 -28.23
N GLY A 228 13.15 -0.74 -29.16
CA GLY A 228 12.91 -0.77 -30.60
C GLY A 228 12.19 0.47 -31.15
N LEU A 229 12.36 1.63 -30.50
CA LEU A 229 11.95 2.92 -31.04
C LEU A 229 13.05 3.53 -31.93
N PRO A 230 12.71 4.37 -32.92
CA PRO A 230 13.70 5.18 -33.64
C PRO A 230 14.55 6.01 -32.68
N VAL A 231 15.88 5.91 -32.82
CA VAL A 231 16.81 6.70 -32.02
C VAL A 231 16.88 8.12 -32.57
N ASP A 232 16.35 9.07 -31.82
CA ASP A 232 16.31 10.47 -32.19
C ASP A 232 16.50 11.37 -30.97
N ALA A 233 17.52 12.22 -30.99
CA ALA A 233 17.84 13.13 -29.90
C ALA A 233 16.79 14.23 -29.72
N ASP A 234 16.14 14.64 -30.80
CA ASP A 234 15.24 15.82 -30.82
C ASP A 234 13.79 15.46 -30.47
N ILE A 235 13.40 14.19 -30.57
CA ILE A 235 12.06 13.74 -30.19
C ILE A 235 11.94 13.60 -28.68
N PRO A 236 11.03 14.31 -28.00
CA PRO A 236 10.78 14.11 -26.58
C PRO A 236 10.35 12.67 -26.28
N LEU A 237 11.01 12.02 -25.31
CA LEU A 237 10.67 10.68 -24.84
C LEU A 237 9.99 10.77 -23.48
N ILE A 238 8.75 10.32 -23.41
CA ILE A 238 7.93 10.27 -22.18
C ILE A 238 8.06 8.85 -21.60
N GLY A 239 8.53 8.73 -20.37
CA GLY A 239 8.58 7.48 -19.62
C GLY A 239 7.44 7.40 -18.61
N ILE A 240 6.71 6.28 -18.61
CA ILE A 240 5.66 5.98 -17.63
C ILE A 240 6.01 4.67 -16.95
N VAL A 241 6.21 4.70 -15.62
CA VAL A 241 6.44 3.50 -14.80
C VAL A 241 5.44 3.53 -13.66
N SER A 242 4.38 2.69 -13.74
CA SER A 242 3.30 2.73 -12.76
C SER A 242 2.39 1.50 -12.86
N ARG A 243 1.62 1.22 -11.80
CA ARG A 243 0.45 0.34 -11.91
C ARG A 243 -0.62 1.02 -12.76
N LEU A 244 -1.17 0.28 -13.73
CA LEU A 244 -2.18 0.78 -14.67
C LEU A 244 -3.57 0.75 -14.04
N THR A 245 -3.92 1.79 -13.30
CA THR A 245 -5.19 1.88 -12.57
C THR A 245 -5.87 3.25 -12.76
N TYR A 246 -7.19 3.29 -12.57
CA TYR A 246 -7.95 4.54 -12.57
C TYR A 246 -7.39 5.56 -11.58
N GLN A 247 -6.94 5.11 -10.41
CA GLN A 247 -6.37 5.98 -9.38
C GLN A 247 -5.11 6.72 -9.85
N LYS A 248 -4.37 6.16 -10.82
CA LYS A 248 -3.20 6.79 -11.45
C LYS A 248 -3.55 7.69 -12.63
N GLY A 249 -4.83 7.82 -12.96
CA GLY A 249 -5.31 8.69 -14.03
C GLY A 249 -5.12 8.11 -15.43
N PHE A 250 -4.95 6.80 -15.59
CA PHE A 250 -4.73 6.19 -16.91
C PHE A 250 -5.93 6.32 -17.85
N ASN A 251 -7.15 6.45 -17.35
CA ASN A 251 -8.29 6.82 -18.16
C ASN A 251 -8.06 8.13 -18.93
N LEU A 252 -7.49 9.16 -18.29
CA LEU A 252 -7.17 10.44 -18.93
C LEU A 252 -6.07 10.29 -19.98
N VAL A 253 -5.08 9.45 -19.73
CA VAL A 253 -3.98 9.20 -20.67
C VAL A 253 -4.50 8.47 -21.90
N VAL A 254 -5.34 7.43 -21.72
CA VAL A 254 -5.93 6.65 -22.83
C VAL A 254 -6.88 7.52 -23.67
N ASP A 255 -7.72 8.34 -23.03
CA ASP A 255 -8.66 9.24 -23.72
C ASP A 255 -7.94 10.27 -24.63
N GLU A 256 -6.72 10.70 -24.23
CA GLU A 256 -5.91 11.66 -25.00
C GLU A 256 -4.83 11.01 -25.87
N MET A 257 -4.71 9.68 -25.88
CA MET A 257 -3.58 9.00 -26.53
C MET A 257 -3.49 9.27 -28.03
N GLU A 258 -4.61 9.27 -28.74
CA GLU A 258 -4.61 9.56 -30.18
C GLU A 258 -4.08 10.98 -30.45
N ASN A 259 -4.50 11.98 -29.67
CA ASN A 259 -4.04 13.35 -29.78
C ASN A 259 -2.54 13.49 -29.47
N LEU A 260 -2.05 12.74 -28.46
CA LEU A 260 -0.64 12.70 -28.11
C LEU A 260 0.20 12.10 -29.23
N LEU A 261 -0.25 10.98 -29.82
CA LEU A 261 0.47 10.27 -30.87
C LEU A 261 0.46 10.99 -32.22
N GLN A 262 -0.38 12.04 -32.44
CA GLN A 262 -0.24 12.95 -33.58
C GLN A 262 0.94 13.93 -33.41
N LYS A 263 1.44 14.11 -32.21
CA LYS A 263 2.59 15.00 -31.93
C LYS A 263 3.91 14.29 -32.22
N ASN A 264 4.99 15.05 -32.34
CA ASN A 264 6.34 14.50 -32.51
C ASN A 264 6.90 14.14 -31.13
N ILE A 265 6.41 13.01 -30.58
CA ILE A 265 6.83 12.45 -29.26
C ILE A 265 6.97 10.95 -29.35
N GLN A 266 7.70 10.40 -28.41
CA GLN A 266 7.76 8.96 -28.14
C GLN A 266 7.31 8.68 -26.71
N ILE A 267 6.71 7.52 -26.48
CA ILE A 267 6.21 7.07 -25.17
C ILE A 267 6.74 5.66 -24.90
N VAL A 268 7.29 5.46 -23.72
CA VAL A 268 7.65 4.13 -23.18
C VAL A 268 6.87 3.93 -21.89
N LEU A 269 6.07 2.88 -21.83
CA LEU A 269 5.29 2.52 -20.67
C LEU A 269 5.75 1.17 -20.13
N LEU A 270 5.98 1.12 -18.83
CA LEU A 270 6.28 -0.10 -18.09
C LEU A 270 5.31 -0.24 -16.92
N GLY A 271 4.52 -1.29 -16.90
CA GLY A 271 3.59 -1.56 -15.80
C GLY A 271 2.49 -2.54 -16.14
N THR A 272 1.85 -3.05 -15.09
CA THR A 272 0.68 -3.92 -15.14
C THR A 272 -0.45 -3.36 -14.30
N GLY A 273 -1.68 -3.85 -14.48
CA GLY A 273 -2.82 -3.42 -13.66
C GLY A 273 -4.18 -3.84 -14.19
N ASP A 274 -5.03 -2.88 -14.52
CA ASP A 274 -6.33 -3.17 -15.10
C ASP A 274 -6.19 -3.71 -16.54
N PRO A 275 -6.71 -4.90 -16.83
CA PRO A 275 -6.60 -5.53 -18.16
C PRO A 275 -7.08 -4.64 -19.32
N LYS A 276 -8.02 -3.72 -19.02
CA LYS A 276 -8.48 -2.77 -20.04
C LYS A 276 -7.36 -1.82 -20.44
N PHE A 277 -6.66 -1.23 -19.47
CA PHE A 277 -5.56 -0.32 -19.76
C PHE A 277 -4.38 -1.06 -20.42
N GLU A 278 -4.07 -2.27 -19.99
CA GLU A 278 -3.04 -3.11 -20.64
C GLU A 278 -3.37 -3.33 -22.12
N SER A 279 -4.60 -3.75 -22.43
CA SER A 279 -5.04 -3.93 -23.83
C SER A 279 -5.05 -2.65 -24.65
N ASP A 280 -5.46 -1.51 -24.06
CA ASP A 280 -5.46 -0.22 -24.74
C ASP A 280 -4.01 0.20 -25.13
N PHE A 281 -3.03 0.05 -24.24
CA PHE A 281 -1.64 0.38 -24.53
C PHE A 281 -0.99 -0.58 -25.52
N VAL A 282 -1.31 -1.87 -25.46
CA VAL A 282 -0.89 -2.85 -26.49
C VAL A 282 -1.44 -2.47 -27.86
N TYR A 283 -2.72 -2.09 -27.93
CA TYR A 283 -3.35 -1.63 -29.18
C TYR A 283 -2.62 -0.41 -29.76
N PHE A 284 -2.36 0.61 -28.97
CA PHE A 284 -1.63 1.80 -29.43
C PHE A 284 -0.18 1.47 -29.86
N SER A 285 0.48 0.55 -29.17
CA SER A 285 1.84 0.10 -29.53
C SER A 285 1.87 -0.62 -30.90
N GLN A 286 0.81 -1.34 -31.24
CA GLN A 286 0.67 -1.98 -32.55
C GLN A 286 0.34 -0.95 -33.66
N LEU A 287 -0.51 0.04 -33.33
CA LEU A 287 -0.94 1.03 -34.30
C LEU A 287 0.16 2.07 -34.61
N TYR A 288 0.96 2.43 -33.63
CA TYR A 288 2.03 3.45 -33.72
C TYR A 288 3.40 2.89 -33.25
N PRO A 289 3.94 1.85 -33.91
CA PRO A 289 5.13 1.14 -33.44
C PRO A 289 6.41 1.98 -33.39
N GLU A 290 6.47 3.11 -34.06
CA GLU A 290 7.61 4.05 -33.99
C GLU A 290 7.46 5.11 -32.89
N LYS A 291 6.31 5.17 -32.22
CA LYS A 291 5.99 6.24 -31.26
C LYS A 291 5.73 5.74 -29.84
N ILE A 292 5.20 4.52 -29.66
CA ILE A 292 4.89 4.00 -28.34
C ILE A 292 5.32 2.55 -28.18
N ARG A 293 5.83 2.23 -27.03
CA ARG A 293 6.10 0.87 -26.55
C ARG A 293 5.48 0.67 -25.18
N SER A 294 4.80 -0.45 -25.03
CA SER A 294 4.29 -0.94 -23.76
C SER A 294 5.02 -2.24 -23.42
N GLU A 295 5.66 -2.28 -22.28
CA GLU A 295 6.32 -3.45 -21.73
C GLU A 295 5.55 -3.90 -20.48
N GLU A 296 5.12 -5.16 -20.47
CA GLU A 296 4.58 -5.79 -19.28
C GLU A 296 5.72 -6.17 -18.36
N HIS A 297 5.55 -5.97 -17.07
CA HIS A 297 6.48 -6.48 -16.06
C HIS A 297 6.24 -7.99 -15.95
N THR A 298 6.87 -8.78 -16.78
CA THR A 298 7.05 -10.21 -16.50
C THR A 298 8.08 -10.28 -15.38
N SER A 299 7.63 -10.63 -14.18
CA SER A 299 8.51 -11.00 -13.08
C SER A 299 9.32 -12.24 -13.50
N GLU A 300 10.54 -12.05 -13.98
CA GLU A 300 11.58 -13.06 -13.89
C GLU A 300 12.40 -12.83 -12.61
#